data_e00b92c7c3e5205a4e1ece2770cd7344
#
_entry.id   e00b92c7c3e5205a4e1ece2770cd7344
#
_cell.length_a   1.000
_cell.length_b   1.000
_cell.length_c   1.000
_cell.angle_alpha   90.00
_cell.angle_beta   90.00
_cell.angle_gamma   90.00
#
_symmetry.space_group_name_H-M   'P 1'
#
loop_
_entity.id
_entity.type
_entity.pdbx_description
1 polymer ?
#
loop_
_entity_poly.entity_id
_entity_poly.type
_entity_poly.pdbx_seq_one_letter_code
_entity_poly.pdbx_strand_id
1 'polypeptide(L)'
;AYLSAAVAVALVVLLVVEFRMAAQSFAAVSPQEAVLLANRGALLVDVRNAEAYAAGHLGSARNFPGAAIADGAKQLEKWKDKPIVVYCDTGLASGTAARHLQRLGFTQVKNLRGGLAAWRADNLPVVKQK
;
A
#
# COMPACT_ATOMS: atom_id res chain seq x y z
N ALA A 1 -17.55 40.59 -9.04
CA ALA A 1 -16.55 40.71 -7.94
C ALA A 1 -17.02 39.97 -6.69
N TYR A 2 -18.32 39.86 -6.44
CA TYR A 2 -18.86 39.24 -5.23
C TYR A 2 -19.07 37.75 -5.31
N LEU A 3 -19.11 37.19 -6.50
CA LEU A 3 -19.12 35.76 -6.72
C LEU A 3 -17.78 35.12 -6.36
N SER A 4 -16.75 35.95 -6.27
CA SER A 4 -15.37 35.47 -6.22
C SER A 4 -14.98 34.79 -4.90
N ALA A 5 -15.53 35.19 -3.74
CA ALA A 5 -15.10 34.60 -2.47
C ALA A 5 -15.62 33.16 -2.31
N ALA A 6 -16.92 32.94 -2.54
CA ALA A 6 -17.52 31.59 -2.43
C ALA A 6 -16.97 30.68 -3.53
N VAL A 7 -16.83 31.19 -4.76
CA VAL A 7 -16.28 30.43 -5.87
C VAL A 7 -14.82 30.09 -5.62
N ALA A 8 -14.02 31.03 -5.08
CA ALA A 8 -12.63 30.79 -4.77
C ALA A 8 -12.46 29.70 -3.70
N VAL A 9 -13.29 29.75 -2.64
CA VAL A 9 -13.27 28.70 -1.60
C VAL A 9 -13.66 27.35 -2.18
N ALA A 10 -14.71 27.30 -3.01
CA ALA A 10 -15.13 26.07 -3.65
C ALA A 10 -14.03 25.49 -4.55
N LEU A 11 -13.33 26.32 -5.31
CA LEU A 11 -12.23 25.88 -6.16
C LEU A 11 -11.06 25.35 -5.33
N VAL A 12 -10.72 26.00 -4.22
CA VAL A 12 -9.65 25.54 -3.33
C VAL A 12 -10.01 24.18 -2.73
N VAL A 13 -11.25 24.02 -2.24
CA VAL A 13 -11.71 22.75 -1.70
C VAL A 13 -11.65 21.65 -2.77
N LEU A 14 -12.12 21.93 -3.98
CA LEU A 14 -12.07 20.99 -5.08
C LEU A 14 -10.64 20.57 -5.41
N LEU A 15 -9.72 21.54 -5.50
CA LEU A 15 -8.30 21.27 -5.77
C LEU A 15 -7.66 20.44 -4.67
N VAL A 16 -7.99 20.71 -3.40
CA VAL A 16 -7.49 19.92 -2.27
C VAL A 16 -8.00 18.49 -2.34
N VAL A 17 -9.29 18.31 -2.64
CA VAL A 17 -9.89 16.99 -2.79
C VAL A 17 -9.23 16.24 -3.94
N GLU A 18 -9.09 16.87 -5.10
CA GLU A 18 -8.43 16.25 -6.27
C GLU A 18 -6.99 15.90 -5.99
N PHE A 19 -6.26 16.77 -5.31
CA PHE A 19 -4.87 16.52 -4.93
C PHE A 19 -4.77 15.32 -4.00
N ARG A 20 -5.64 15.21 -3.00
CA ARG A 20 -5.65 14.06 -2.08
C ARG A 20 -6.00 12.76 -2.79
N MET A 21 -6.99 12.80 -3.69
CA MET A 21 -7.35 11.64 -4.49
C MET A 21 -6.22 11.22 -5.42
N ALA A 22 -5.57 12.15 -6.07
CA ALA A 22 -4.41 11.89 -6.93
C ALA A 22 -3.25 11.30 -6.12
N ALA A 23 -2.97 11.84 -4.92
CA ALA A 23 -1.93 11.31 -4.04
C ALA A 23 -2.23 9.87 -3.60
N GLN A 24 -3.49 9.55 -3.28
CA GLN A 24 -3.90 8.19 -2.97
C GLN A 24 -3.76 7.27 -4.19
N SER A 25 -4.09 7.77 -5.37
CA SER A 25 -3.95 7.02 -6.62
C SER A 25 -2.47 6.69 -6.90
N PHE A 26 -1.56 7.62 -6.68
CA PHE A 26 -0.12 7.40 -6.84
C PHE A 26 0.44 6.39 -5.83
N ALA A 27 -0.19 6.23 -4.68
CA ALA A 27 0.21 5.26 -3.68
C ALA A 27 -0.18 3.82 -4.04
N ALA A 28 -1.04 3.62 -5.05
CA ALA A 28 -1.46 2.29 -5.50
C ALA A 28 -0.63 1.86 -6.70
N VAL A 29 -0.22 0.59 -6.73
CA VAL A 29 0.55 0.02 -7.84
C VAL A 29 -0.13 -1.22 -8.37
N SER A 30 0.03 -1.49 -9.66
CA SER A 30 -0.45 -2.71 -10.29
C SER A 30 0.42 -3.91 -9.90
N PRO A 31 -0.06 -5.15 -10.12
CA PRO A 31 0.80 -6.32 -9.91
C PRO A 31 2.11 -6.27 -10.70
N GLN A 32 2.08 -5.81 -11.95
CA GLN A 32 3.28 -5.69 -12.77
C GLN A 32 4.27 -4.66 -12.20
N GLU A 33 3.77 -3.52 -11.75
CA GLU A 33 4.60 -2.51 -11.10
C GLU A 33 5.20 -3.04 -9.80
N ALA A 34 4.43 -3.82 -9.04
CA ALA A 34 4.91 -4.45 -7.81
C ALA A 34 6.06 -5.42 -8.09
N VAL A 35 5.97 -6.20 -9.18
CA VAL A 35 7.06 -7.08 -9.61
C VAL A 35 8.32 -6.27 -9.90
N LEU A 36 8.19 -5.17 -10.63
CA LEU A 36 9.34 -4.30 -10.95
C LEU A 36 9.96 -3.71 -9.69
N LEU A 37 9.14 -3.26 -8.76
CA LEU A 37 9.62 -2.72 -7.50
C LEU A 37 10.33 -3.78 -6.67
N ALA A 38 9.75 -4.98 -6.57
CA ALA A 38 10.37 -6.10 -5.86
C ALA A 38 11.72 -6.47 -6.47
N ASN A 39 11.83 -6.48 -7.79
CA ASN A 39 13.08 -6.76 -8.49
C ASN A 39 14.16 -5.70 -8.24
N ARG A 40 13.73 -4.51 -7.84
CA ARG A 40 14.63 -3.40 -7.48
C ARG A 40 14.91 -3.33 -5.98
N GLY A 41 14.47 -4.34 -5.23
CA GLY A 41 14.73 -4.45 -3.80
C GLY A 41 13.66 -3.91 -2.88
N ALA A 42 12.46 -3.59 -3.39
CA ALA A 42 11.35 -3.16 -2.54
C ALA A 42 10.94 -4.29 -1.59
N LEU A 43 10.57 -3.91 -0.37
CA LEU A 43 10.04 -4.85 0.61
C LEU A 43 8.57 -5.10 0.33
N LEU A 44 8.16 -6.37 0.32
CA LEU A 44 6.76 -6.76 0.22
C LEU A 44 6.25 -7.09 1.62
N VAL A 45 5.12 -6.51 1.99
CA VAL A 45 4.52 -6.71 3.32
C VAL A 45 3.10 -7.23 3.16
N ASP A 46 2.86 -8.42 3.69
CA ASP A 46 1.55 -9.06 3.74
C ASP A 46 0.88 -8.71 5.06
N VAL A 47 -0.26 -8.02 5.01
CA VAL A 47 -0.98 -7.59 6.21
C VAL A 47 -2.17 -8.49 6.56
N ARG A 48 -2.25 -9.66 5.91
CA ARG A 48 -3.26 -10.66 6.25
C ARG A 48 -2.85 -11.42 7.52
N ASN A 49 -3.74 -12.26 8.03
CA ASN A 49 -3.40 -13.07 9.18
C ASN A 49 -2.34 -14.14 8.82
N ALA A 50 -1.72 -14.72 9.83
CA ALA A 50 -0.63 -15.66 9.63
C ALA A 50 -1.06 -16.93 8.88
N GLU A 51 -2.30 -17.37 9.06
CA GLU A 51 -2.83 -18.56 8.37
C GLU A 51 -2.96 -18.30 6.87
N ALA A 52 -3.51 -17.15 6.49
CA ALA A 52 -3.63 -16.76 5.08
C ALA A 52 -2.27 -16.62 4.42
N TYR A 53 -1.32 -15.99 5.13
CA TYR A 53 0.06 -15.86 4.66
C TYR A 53 0.69 -17.23 4.41
N ALA A 54 0.55 -18.15 5.36
CA ALA A 54 1.13 -19.48 5.24
C ALA A 54 0.53 -20.26 4.06
N ALA A 55 -0.76 -20.08 3.79
CA ALA A 55 -1.47 -20.76 2.71
C ALA A 55 -1.06 -20.28 1.31
N GLY A 56 -0.53 -19.08 1.21
CA GLY A 56 -0.06 -18.53 -0.07
C GLY A 56 0.24 -17.05 0.04
N HIS A 57 1.45 -16.65 -0.33
CA HIS A 57 1.88 -15.26 -0.28
C HIS A 57 2.85 -14.96 -1.43
N LEU A 58 3.09 -13.69 -1.69
CA LEU A 58 4.10 -13.26 -2.64
C LEU A 58 5.47 -13.69 -2.14
N GLY A 59 6.32 -14.19 -3.03
CA GLY A 59 7.68 -14.61 -2.66
C GLY A 59 8.43 -13.48 -1.96
N SER A 60 9.21 -13.78 -0.97
CA SER A 60 9.97 -12.84 -0.13
C SER A 60 9.13 -11.89 0.73
N ALA A 61 7.80 -11.94 0.67
CA ALA A 61 6.95 -11.09 1.50
C ALA A 61 7.10 -11.43 2.98
N ARG A 62 7.10 -10.40 3.82
CA ARG A 62 7.04 -10.56 5.27
C ARG A 62 5.61 -10.37 5.74
N ASN A 63 5.23 -11.12 6.76
CA ASN A 63 3.89 -11.04 7.31
C ASN A 63 3.85 -10.13 8.55
N PHE A 64 3.08 -9.06 8.44
CA PHE A 64 2.76 -8.17 9.56
C PHE A 64 1.25 -7.98 9.55
N PRO A 65 0.47 -8.82 10.26
CA PRO A 65 -0.98 -8.66 10.28
C PRO A 65 -1.39 -7.22 10.59
N GLY A 66 -2.45 -6.74 9.93
CA GLY A 66 -2.85 -5.34 10.02
C GLY A 66 -2.98 -4.81 11.44
N ALA A 67 -3.46 -5.64 12.38
CA ALA A 67 -3.57 -5.27 13.77
C ALA A 67 -2.20 -5.07 14.46
N ALA A 68 -1.15 -5.66 13.91
CA ALA A 68 0.21 -5.60 14.46
C ALA A 68 1.13 -4.66 13.66
N ILE A 69 0.58 -3.89 12.72
CA ILE A 69 1.42 -3.06 11.84
C ILE A 69 2.20 -1.99 12.60
N ALA A 70 1.64 -1.45 13.67
CA ALA A 70 2.34 -0.45 14.48
C ALA A 70 3.59 -1.03 15.15
N ASP A 71 3.51 -2.27 15.63
CA ASP A 71 4.66 -2.98 16.21
C ASP A 71 5.62 -3.42 15.09
N GLY A 72 5.07 -3.85 13.95
CA GLY A 72 5.85 -4.19 12.76
C GLY A 72 6.66 -3.02 12.24
N ALA A 73 6.11 -1.81 12.32
CA ALA A 73 6.80 -0.61 11.88
C ALA A 73 8.14 -0.39 12.58
N LYS A 74 8.24 -0.78 13.85
CA LYS A 74 9.51 -0.70 14.59
C LYS A 74 10.57 -1.61 13.99
N GLN A 75 10.17 -2.79 13.52
CA GLN A 75 11.06 -3.74 12.86
C GLN A 75 11.44 -3.29 11.46
N LEU A 76 10.67 -2.38 10.88
CA LEU A 76 10.87 -1.86 9.52
C LEU A 76 11.56 -0.50 9.50
N GLU A 77 12.13 -0.04 10.60
CA GLU A 77 12.71 1.30 10.73
C GLU A 77 13.74 1.60 9.63
N LYS A 78 14.56 0.63 9.29
CA LYS A 78 15.57 0.79 8.22
C LYS A 78 14.96 0.95 6.82
N TRP A 79 13.65 0.67 6.68
CA TRP A 79 12.92 0.79 5.42
C TRP A 79 12.16 2.11 5.30
N LYS A 80 12.32 3.01 6.24
CA LYS A 80 11.53 4.24 6.31
C LYS A 80 11.55 5.08 5.04
N ASP A 81 12.70 5.15 4.37
CA ASP A 81 12.86 5.90 3.13
C ASP A 81 13.08 5.00 1.91
N LYS A 82 12.77 3.72 2.04
CA LYS A 82 12.89 2.73 0.97
C LYS A 82 11.52 2.27 0.50
N PRO A 83 11.41 1.77 -0.75
CA PRO A 83 10.12 1.30 -1.26
C PRO A 83 9.58 0.10 -0.50
N ILE A 84 8.32 0.21 -0.09
CA ILE A 84 7.56 -0.85 0.54
C ILE A 84 6.25 -1.01 -0.22
N VAL A 85 5.90 -2.25 -0.57
CA VAL A 85 4.60 -2.58 -1.15
C VAL A 85 3.83 -3.40 -0.13
N VAL A 86 2.70 -2.89 0.34
CA VAL A 86 1.80 -3.63 1.24
C VAL A 86 0.66 -4.23 0.44
N TYR A 87 0.21 -5.39 0.84
CA TYR A 87 -0.94 -6.03 0.20
C TYR A 87 -1.75 -6.86 1.18
N CYS A 88 -3.01 -7.06 0.82
CA CYS A 88 -3.94 -7.98 1.46
C CYS A 88 -4.66 -8.76 0.36
N ASP A 89 -5.83 -9.33 0.64
CA ASP A 89 -6.57 -10.08 -0.38
C ASP A 89 -7.13 -9.20 -1.49
N THR A 90 -7.66 -8.02 -1.15
CA THR A 90 -8.38 -7.14 -2.09
C THR A 90 -7.82 -5.73 -2.21
N GLY A 91 -6.96 -5.33 -1.30
CA GLY A 91 -6.39 -3.98 -1.25
C GLY A 91 -7.01 -3.04 -0.23
N LEU A 92 -8.08 -3.44 0.44
CA LEU A 92 -8.76 -2.57 1.43
C LEU A 92 -8.00 -2.48 2.74
N ALA A 93 -7.73 -3.61 3.37
CA ALA A 93 -6.99 -3.65 4.64
C ALA A 93 -5.57 -3.13 4.48
N SER A 94 -4.91 -3.45 3.35
CA SER A 94 -3.57 -2.98 3.06
C SER A 94 -3.53 -1.48 2.80
N GLY A 95 -4.59 -0.90 2.23
CA GLY A 95 -4.71 0.55 2.08
C GLY A 95 -4.68 1.26 3.42
N THR A 96 -5.39 0.72 4.41
CA THR A 96 -5.38 1.24 5.77
C THR A 96 -4.00 1.12 6.41
N ALA A 97 -3.34 -0.03 6.24
CA ALA A 97 -1.99 -0.26 6.74
C ALA A 97 -0.98 0.68 6.09
N ALA A 98 -1.09 0.90 4.77
CA ALA A 98 -0.22 1.83 4.04
C ALA A 98 -0.34 3.25 4.59
N ARG A 99 -1.58 3.72 4.82
CA ARG A 99 -1.80 5.05 5.40
C ARG A 99 -1.21 5.15 6.80
N HIS A 100 -1.33 4.09 7.59
CA HIS A 100 -0.75 4.06 8.94
C HIS A 100 0.78 4.18 8.89
N LEU A 101 1.42 3.45 8.00
CA LEU A 101 2.87 3.54 7.81
C LEU A 101 3.29 4.94 7.35
N GLN A 102 2.53 5.55 6.43
CA GLN A 102 2.80 6.92 5.98
C GLN A 102 2.77 7.90 7.16
N ARG A 103 1.80 7.76 8.06
CA ARG A 103 1.71 8.61 9.27
C ARG A 103 2.89 8.41 10.21
N LEU A 104 3.49 7.24 10.20
CA LEU A 104 4.66 6.92 11.00
C LEU A 104 5.98 7.38 10.34
N GLY A 105 5.90 8.03 9.18
CA GLY A 105 7.06 8.61 8.52
C GLY A 105 7.67 7.78 7.39
N PHE A 106 7.02 6.69 6.99
CA PHE A 106 7.47 5.90 5.83
C PHE A 106 7.11 6.65 4.55
N THR A 107 8.11 6.96 3.73
CA THR A 107 7.98 7.91 2.62
C THR A 107 7.61 7.26 1.28
N GLN A 108 7.85 5.96 1.11
CA GLN A 108 7.65 5.27 -0.18
C GLN A 108 6.78 4.03 -0.03
N VAL A 109 5.65 4.18 0.66
CA VAL A 109 4.71 3.07 0.85
C VAL A 109 3.73 3.04 -0.30
N LYS A 110 3.59 1.87 -0.91
CA LYS A 110 2.66 1.59 -2.00
C LYS A 110 1.69 0.50 -1.58
N ASN A 111 0.47 0.58 -2.10
CA ASN A 111 -0.55 -0.45 -1.90
C ASN A 111 -0.74 -1.24 -3.19
N LEU A 112 -0.71 -2.56 -3.12
CA LEU A 112 -0.97 -3.41 -4.29
C LEU A 112 -2.44 -3.31 -4.66
N ARG A 113 -2.72 -2.71 -5.82
CA ARG A 113 -4.08 -2.51 -6.30
C ARG A 113 -4.73 -3.86 -6.57
N GLY A 114 -5.90 -4.06 -5.95
CA GLY A 114 -6.63 -5.32 -6.07
C GLY A 114 -6.04 -6.47 -5.26
N GLY A 115 -4.93 -6.26 -4.57
CA GLY A 115 -4.33 -7.22 -3.65
C GLY A 115 -3.95 -8.54 -4.30
N LEU A 116 -3.93 -9.59 -3.49
CA LEU A 116 -3.57 -10.93 -3.94
C LEU A 116 -4.52 -11.45 -5.02
N ALA A 117 -5.80 -11.05 -4.99
CA ALA A 117 -6.76 -11.44 -6.01
C ALA A 117 -6.33 -10.96 -7.40
N ALA A 118 -5.90 -9.69 -7.52
CA ALA A 118 -5.41 -9.15 -8.78
C ALA A 118 -4.09 -9.81 -9.21
N TRP A 119 -3.22 -10.09 -8.25
CA TRP A 119 -1.96 -10.80 -8.50
C TRP A 119 -2.22 -12.17 -9.13
N ARG A 120 -3.15 -12.95 -8.54
CA ARG A 120 -3.51 -14.26 -9.07
C ARG A 120 -4.21 -14.17 -10.42
N ALA A 121 -5.04 -13.16 -10.62
CA ALA A 121 -5.73 -12.95 -11.90
C ALA A 121 -4.74 -12.71 -13.05
N ASP A 122 -3.58 -12.13 -12.75
CA ASP A 122 -2.50 -11.91 -13.71
C ASP A 122 -1.56 -13.13 -13.81
N ASN A 123 -1.94 -14.26 -13.22
CA ASN A 123 -1.16 -15.51 -13.24
C ASN A 123 0.24 -15.38 -12.66
N LEU A 124 0.41 -14.49 -11.70
CA LEU A 124 1.68 -14.32 -11.02
C LEU A 124 1.83 -15.33 -9.88
N PRO A 125 3.04 -15.79 -9.58
CA PRO A 125 3.24 -16.91 -8.65
C PRO A 125 3.06 -16.50 -7.20
N VAL A 126 2.53 -17.45 -6.42
CA VAL A 126 2.50 -17.36 -4.96
C VAL A 126 3.24 -18.55 -4.39
N VAL A 127 3.80 -18.39 -3.20
CA VAL A 127 4.52 -19.44 -2.50
C VAL A 127 3.81 -19.78 -1.20
N LYS A 128 3.98 -21.00 -0.73
CA LYS A 128 3.44 -21.46 0.54
C LYS A 128 4.55 -21.54 1.57
N GLN A 129 4.24 -21.24 2.80
CA GLN A 129 5.14 -21.45 3.91
C GLN A 129 5.23 -22.95 4.20
N LYS A 130 6.44 -23.45 4.32
CA LYS A 130 6.65 -24.85 4.68
C LYS A 130 6.46 -25.08 6.16
#